data_5d9d04875649ef0d3e1d86154aec0b7a
#
_entry.id   5d9d04875649ef0d3e1d86154aec0b7a
#
_cell.length_a   1.000
_cell.length_b   1.000
_cell.length_c   1.000
_cell.angle_alpha   90.00
_cell.angle_beta   90.00
_cell.angle_gamma   90.00
#
_symmetry.space_group_name_H-M   'P 1'
#
loop_
_entity.id
_entity.type
_entity.pdbx_description
1 polymer ?
#
loop_
_entity_poly.entity_id
_entity_poly.type
_entity_poly.pdbx_seq_one_letter_code
_entity_poly.pdbx_strand_id
1 'polypeptide(L)'
;MSLRIATGTGGPRKERKSLKRKFAAYAGLVFGLILIAGLFAGCGKKNTADADVDLSIFAAKSLNSVMDEICAAYTKEHPNVNFQNNYDSSGTLMAQIKEGAKCNIFFSAGVAQMDELQNGYDGGSVVDGTRVDLLNNQVCLVTYKNSGTAVTGFA
;
A
#
# COMPACT_ATOMS: atom_id res chain seq x y z
N MET A 1 44.17 87.26 32.98
CA MET A 1 42.76 86.91 32.80
C MET A 1 42.75 85.53 32.14
N SER A 2 42.61 84.50 33.01
CA SER A 2 42.80 83.12 32.53
C SER A 2 41.51 82.31 32.82
N LEU A 3 40.86 81.89 31.82
CA LEU A 3 39.58 81.11 31.86
C LEU A 3 39.90 79.61 31.81
N ARG A 4 39.57 78.87 32.89
CA ARG A 4 39.67 77.42 32.91
C ARG A 4 38.27 76.79 32.66
N ILE A 5 38.12 76.01 31.60
CA ILE A 5 36.94 75.23 31.35
C ILE A 5 37.18 73.81 31.90
N ALA A 6 36.35 73.37 32.87
CA ALA A 6 36.33 72.00 33.35
C ALA A 6 35.30 71.19 32.60
N THR A 7 35.74 70.21 31.89
CA THR A 7 34.85 69.19 31.24
C THR A 7 34.75 67.97 32.14
N GLY A 8 33.59 67.85 32.82
CA GLY A 8 33.24 66.65 33.58
C GLY A 8 32.40 65.72 32.74
N THR A 9 32.95 64.58 32.36
CA THR A 9 32.17 63.47 31.75
C THR A 9 32.37 62.20 32.55
N GLY A 10 31.49 62.00 33.54
CA GLY A 10 31.38 60.72 34.26
C GLY A 10 29.98 60.19 34.14
N GLY A 11 29.66 59.53 32.99
CA GLY A 11 28.41 58.79 32.84
C GLY A 11 28.53 57.34 33.27
N PRO A 12 27.47 56.69 33.77
CA PRO A 12 27.54 55.46 34.55
C PRO A 12 27.78 54.22 33.64
N ARG A 13 29.01 53.72 33.69
CA ARG A 13 29.47 52.53 32.94
C ARG A 13 28.87 51.21 33.52
N LYS A 14 28.15 51.24 34.65
CA LYS A 14 27.62 50.05 35.32
C LYS A 14 26.26 49.57 34.74
N GLU A 15 25.38 50.44 34.27
CA GLU A 15 24.05 50.05 33.78
C GLU A 15 24.06 49.32 32.47
N ARG A 16 24.96 49.66 31.56
CA ARG A 16 25.08 49.00 30.22
C ARG A 16 25.48 47.51 30.33
N LYS A 17 26.23 47.13 31.37
CA LYS A 17 26.62 45.70 31.56
C LYS A 17 25.48 44.84 32.09
N SER A 18 24.60 45.40 32.94
CA SER A 18 23.42 44.70 33.47
C SER A 18 22.39 44.44 32.39
N LEU A 19 22.14 45.41 31.51
CA LEU A 19 21.18 45.27 30.43
C LEU A 19 21.62 44.20 29.41
N LYS A 20 22.90 44.20 28.99
CA LYS A 20 23.45 43.21 28.07
C LYS A 20 23.39 41.79 28.61
N ARG A 21 23.60 41.58 29.92
CA ARG A 21 23.48 40.25 30.55
C ARG A 21 22.04 39.76 30.61
N LYS A 22 21.07 40.65 30.81
CA LYS A 22 19.65 40.29 30.78
C LYS A 22 19.17 39.96 29.36
N PHE A 23 19.59 40.73 28.35
CA PHE A 23 19.30 40.42 26.94
C PHE A 23 19.91 39.09 26.48
N ALA A 24 21.12 38.77 26.90
CA ALA A 24 21.77 37.50 26.58
C ALA A 24 21.04 36.30 27.23
N ALA A 25 20.54 36.48 28.47
CA ALA A 25 19.77 35.43 29.13
C ALA A 25 18.40 35.19 28.49
N TYR A 26 17.69 36.28 28.09
CA TYR A 26 16.42 36.12 27.37
C TYR A 26 16.59 35.57 25.97
N ALA A 27 17.65 35.94 25.24
CA ALA A 27 17.97 35.39 23.90
C ALA A 27 18.28 33.90 23.99
N GLY A 28 19.00 33.44 25.04
CA GLY A 28 19.26 32.01 25.27
C GLY A 28 17.99 31.22 25.57
N LEU A 29 17.09 31.81 26.37
CA LEU A 29 15.83 31.17 26.76
C LEU A 29 14.85 31.04 25.56
N VAL A 30 14.75 32.08 24.75
CA VAL A 30 13.94 32.04 23.52
C VAL A 30 14.52 31.07 22.50
N PHE A 31 15.84 31.02 22.34
CA PHE A 31 16.49 30.06 21.41
C PHE A 31 16.34 28.61 21.90
N GLY A 32 16.40 28.37 23.22
CA GLY A 32 16.10 27.07 23.81
C GLY A 32 14.66 26.62 23.62
N LEU A 33 13.70 27.54 23.74
CA LEU A 33 12.27 27.25 23.49
C LEU A 33 11.97 26.92 22.02
N ILE A 34 12.63 27.58 21.05
CA ILE A 34 12.51 27.30 19.63
C ILE A 34 13.10 25.92 19.28
N LEU A 35 14.21 25.54 19.90
CA LEU A 35 14.82 24.21 19.71
C LEU A 35 13.92 23.09 20.27
N ILE A 36 13.25 23.30 21.40
CA ILE A 36 12.32 22.32 21.98
C ILE A 36 11.05 22.20 21.14
N ALA A 37 10.53 23.31 20.61
CA ALA A 37 9.37 23.29 19.68
C ALA A 37 9.69 22.58 18.36
N GLY A 38 10.94 22.64 17.88
CA GLY A 38 11.38 21.93 16.67
C GLY A 38 11.44 20.41 16.81
N LEU A 39 11.61 19.89 18.03
CA LEU A 39 11.66 18.45 18.29
C LEU A 39 10.27 17.79 18.30
N PHE A 40 9.18 18.54 18.47
CA PHE A 40 7.81 18.03 18.43
C PHE A 40 7.17 18.05 17.02
N ALA A 41 7.78 18.73 16.05
CA ALA A 41 7.27 18.78 14.67
C ALA A 41 7.70 17.56 13.80
N GLY A 42 8.46 16.62 14.34
CA GLY A 42 9.07 15.50 13.61
C GLY A 42 8.33 14.16 13.62
N CYS A 43 7.18 14.04 14.30
CA CYS A 43 6.34 12.83 14.22
C CYS A 43 5.14 13.04 13.30
N GLY A 44 5.39 13.35 12.04
CA GLY A 44 4.46 13.00 10.99
C GLY A 44 4.40 11.46 10.95
N LYS A 45 3.32 10.84 11.48
CA LYS A 45 2.96 9.48 11.13
C LYS A 45 2.94 9.42 9.60
N LYS A 46 3.97 8.87 8.97
CA LYS A 46 3.81 8.28 7.65
C LYS A 46 2.76 7.19 7.85
N ASN A 47 1.54 7.46 7.43
CA ASN A 47 0.55 6.43 7.26
C ASN A 47 1.18 5.42 6.30
N THR A 48 1.54 4.25 6.79
CA THR A 48 1.96 3.09 6.00
C THR A 48 0.82 2.58 5.09
N ALA A 49 -0.32 3.27 5.07
CA ALA A 49 -1.48 3.00 4.24
C ALA A 49 -1.35 3.50 2.79
N ASP A 50 -0.35 4.35 2.48
CA ASP A 50 -0.22 4.97 1.15
C ASP A 50 0.96 4.43 0.33
N ALA A 51 1.58 3.32 0.73
CA ALA A 51 2.59 2.69 -0.11
C ALA A 51 1.93 2.00 -1.31
N ASP A 52 2.45 2.23 -2.51
CA ASP A 52 1.99 1.53 -3.71
C ASP A 52 2.16 0.02 -3.55
N VAL A 53 1.10 -0.72 -3.85
CA VAL A 53 1.05 -2.18 -3.75
C VAL A 53 0.76 -2.76 -5.12
N ASP A 54 1.66 -3.59 -5.64
CA ASP A 54 1.46 -4.34 -6.88
C ASP A 54 0.91 -5.73 -6.55
N LEU A 55 -0.31 -6.02 -7.03
CA LEU A 55 -0.96 -7.32 -6.90
C LEU A 55 -1.04 -8.03 -8.26
N SER A 56 -0.35 -9.15 -8.38
CA SER A 56 -0.46 -10.04 -9.53
C SER A 56 -1.60 -11.03 -9.32
N ILE A 57 -2.63 -10.97 -10.16
CA ILE A 57 -3.79 -11.85 -10.14
C ILE A 57 -3.75 -12.76 -11.36
N PHE A 58 -3.73 -14.07 -11.13
CA PHE A 58 -3.91 -15.08 -12.16
C PHE A 58 -5.35 -15.57 -12.07
N ALA A 59 -6.13 -15.45 -13.14
CA ALA A 59 -7.52 -15.85 -13.14
C ALA A 59 -7.89 -16.62 -14.40
N ALA A 60 -8.72 -17.64 -14.24
CA ALA A 60 -9.26 -18.39 -15.37
C ALA A 60 -9.88 -17.43 -16.38
N LYS A 61 -9.62 -17.63 -17.67
CA LYS A 61 -10.01 -16.73 -18.77
C LYS A 61 -11.51 -16.40 -18.79
N SER A 62 -12.35 -17.31 -18.33
CA SER A 62 -13.79 -17.08 -18.22
C SER A 62 -14.17 -16.01 -17.19
N LEU A 63 -13.24 -15.62 -16.31
CA LEU A 63 -13.45 -14.63 -15.26
C LEU A 63 -12.97 -13.24 -15.65
N ASN A 64 -12.35 -13.05 -16.83
CA ASN A 64 -11.67 -11.80 -17.18
C ASN A 64 -12.55 -10.56 -16.99
N SER A 65 -13.76 -10.53 -17.56
CA SER A 65 -14.63 -9.35 -17.50
C SER A 65 -15.01 -8.99 -16.06
N VAL A 66 -15.40 -9.98 -15.26
CA VAL A 66 -15.80 -9.74 -13.86
C VAL A 66 -14.61 -9.35 -13.01
N MET A 67 -13.43 -9.91 -13.24
CA MET A 67 -12.22 -9.53 -12.51
C MET A 67 -11.77 -8.11 -12.83
N ASP A 68 -11.86 -7.69 -14.09
CA ASP A 68 -11.56 -6.30 -14.47
C ASP A 68 -12.52 -5.31 -13.80
N GLU A 69 -13.81 -5.64 -13.71
CA GLU A 69 -14.79 -4.83 -12.99
C GLU A 69 -14.51 -4.76 -11.48
N ILE A 70 -14.16 -5.88 -10.85
CA ILE A 70 -13.79 -5.95 -9.43
C ILE A 70 -12.54 -5.13 -9.16
N CYS A 71 -11.48 -5.31 -9.96
CA CYS A 71 -10.25 -4.55 -9.82
C CYS A 71 -10.49 -3.04 -9.99
N ALA A 72 -11.28 -2.64 -10.99
CA ALA A 72 -11.63 -1.25 -11.20
C ALA A 72 -12.45 -0.65 -10.06
N ALA A 73 -13.36 -1.42 -9.46
CA ALA A 73 -14.12 -1.00 -8.29
C ALA A 73 -13.21 -0.84 -7.06
N TYR A 74 -12.34 -1.81 -6.82
CA TYR A 74 -11.40 -1.80 -5.70
C TYR A 74 -10.41 -0.62 -5.76
N THR A 75 -9.86 -0.33 -6.95
CA THR A 75 -8.91 0.78 -7.15
C THR A 75 -9.54 2.15 -6.85
N LYS A 76 -10.88 2.31 -6.98
CA LYS A 76 -11.54 3.58 -6.61
C LYS A 76 -11.45 3.86 -5.10
N GLU A 77 -11.48 2.81 -4.29
CA GLU A 77 -11.40 2.91 -2.83
C GLU A 77 -9.94 2.82 -2.33
N HIS A 78 -9.07 2.14 -3.12
CA HIS A 78 -7.67 1.87 -2.81
C HIS A 78 -6.77 2.29 -3.98
N PRO A 79 -6.58 3.59 -4.23
CA PRO A 79 -5.86 4.09 -5.40
C PRO A 79 -4.36 3.76 -5.42
N ASN A 80 -3.81 3.32 -4.30
CA ASN A 80 -2.44 2.86 -4.16
C ASN A 80 -2.24 1.38 -4.55
N VAL A 81 -3.31 0.66 -4.96
CA VAL A 81 -3.21 -0.74 -5.40
C VAL A 81 -3.22 -0.83 -6.92
N ASN A 82 -2.15 -1.41 -7.46
CA ASN A 82 -1.98 -1.66 -8.89
C ASN A 82 -2.19 -3.15 -9.17
N PHE A 83 -3.16 -3.47 -10.02
CA PHE A 83 -3.43 -4.84 -10.41
C PHE A 83 -2.70 -5.22 -11.69
N GLN A 84 -2.05 -6.39 -11.68
CA GLN A 84 -1.40 -7.03 -12.83
C GLN A 84 -2.13 -8.33 -13.10
N ASN A 85 -3.14 -8.28 -13.98
CA ASN A 85 -4.01 -9.41 -14.27
C ASN A 85 -3.42 -10.27 -15.41
N ASN A 86 -3.41 -11.59 -15.19
CA ASN A 86 -3.05 -12.60 -16.19
C ASN A 86 -4.22 -13.58 -16.37
N TYR A 87 -4.74 -13.68 -17.59
CA TYR A 87 -5.93 -14.47 -17.92
C TYR A 87 -5.59 -15.59 -18.91
N ASP A 88 -5.70 -16.83 -18.47
CA ASP A 88 -5.51 -18.01 -19.31
C ASP A 88 -6.34 -19.20 -18.78
N SER A 89 -6.15 -20.39 -19.33
CA SER A 89 -6.69 -21.60 -18.73
C SER A 89 -6.10 -21.84 -17.35
N SER A 90 -6.89 -22.39 -16.42
CA SER A 90 -6.40 -22.66 -15.06
C SER A 90 -5.17 -23.57 -15.07
N GLY A 91 -5.09 -24.51 -16.03
CA GLY A 91 -3.92 -25.39 -16.19
C GLY A 91 -2.66 -24.65 -16.62
N THR A 92 -2.77 -23.73 -17.59
CA THR A 92 -1.64 -22.89 -18.03
C THR A 92 -1.14 -22.01 -16.91
N LEU A 93 -2.04 -21.37 -16.20
CA LEU A 93 -1.69 -20.49 -15.06
C LEU A 93 -1.04 -21.27 -13.94
N MET A 94 -1.54 -22.45 -13.61
CA MET A 94 -0.91 -23.36 -12.65
C MET A 94 0.52 -23.73 -13.06
N ALA A 95 0.74 -24.06 -14.35
CA ALA A 95 2.08 -24.37 -14.84
C ALA A 95 3.04 -23.17 -14.67
N GLN A 96 2.60 -21.95 -15.00
CA GLN A 96 3.39 -20.75 -14.80
C GLN A 96 3.75 -20.52 -13.31
N ILE A 97 2.81 -20.76 -12.39
CA ILE A 97 3.07 -20.69 -10.95
C ILE A 97 4.13 -21.70 -10.53
N LYS A 98 4.03 -22.95 -11.01
CA LYS A 98 5.01 -24.01 -10.73
C LYS A 98 6.40 -23.69 -11.31
N GLU A 99 6.47 -22.92 -12.39
CA GLU A 99 7.71 -22.43 -12.99
C GLU A 99 8.25 -21.16 -12.29
N GLY A 100 7.58 -20.70 -11.23
CA GLY A 100 8.04 -19.58 -10.40
C GLY A 100 7.50 -18.19 -10.81
N ALA A 101 6.45 -18.13 -11.63
CA ALA A 101 5.80 -16.86 -11.93
C ALA A 101 5.23 -16.24 -10.65
N LYS A 102 5.45 -14.92 -10.48
CA LYS A 102 4.91 -14.17 -9.34
C LYS A 102 3.40 -14.12 -9.45
N CYS A 103 2.71 -14.75 -8.52
CA CYS A 103 1.26 -14.75 -8.39
C CYS A 103 0.89 -14.50 -6.93
N ASN A 104 0.12 -13.44 -6.67
CA ASN A 104 -0.35 -13.15 -5.32
C ASN A 104 -1.71 -13.77 -5.04
N ILE A 105 -2.59 -13.83 -6.07
CA ILE A 105 -3.93 -14.42 -5.96
C ILE A 105 -4.21 -15.23 -7.20
N PHE A 106 -4.65 -16.48 -7.02
CA PHE A 106 -5.03 -17.36 -8.11
C PHE A 106 -6.52 -17.74 -8.06
N PHE A 107 -7.26 -17.42 -9.10
CA PHE A 107 -8.66 -17.81 -9.30
C PHE A 107 -8.73 -18.94 -10.30
N SER A 108 -8.82 -20.16 -9.83
CA SER A 108 -8.98 -21.35 -10.67
C SER A 108 -10.44 -21.66 -10.93
N ALA A 109 -10.78 -22.00 -12.17
CA ALA A 109 -12.09 -22.56 -12.51
C ALA A 109 -12.19 -24.05 -12.19
N GLY A 110 -11.09 -24.71 -11.89
CA GLY A 110 -11.03 -26.14 -11.58
C GLY A 110 -10.41 -26.42 -10.23
N VAL A 111 -11.01 -27.32 -9.48
CA VAL A 111 -10.54 -27.75 -8.15
C VAL A 111 -9.20 -28.48 -8.25
N ALA A 112 -9.02 -29.32 -9.29
CA ALA A 112 -7.81 -30.12 -9.46
C ALA A 112 -6.51 -29.29 -9.54
N GLN A 113 -6.55 -28.10 -10.16
CA GLN A 113 -5.41 -27.20 -10.23
C GLN A 113 -5.04 -26.60 -8.85
N MET A 114 -6.06 -26.32 -8.04
CA MET A 114 -5.82 -25.87 -6.66
C MET A 114 -5.28 -26.98 -5.78
N ASP A 115 -5.79 -28.21 -5.94
CA ASP A 115 -5.30 -29.39 -5.20
C ASP A 115 -3.85 -29.67 -5.54
N GLU A 116 -3.48 -29.57 -6.82
CA GLU A 116 -2.11 -29.75 -7.29
C GLU A 116 -1.16 -28.69 -6.71
N LEU A 117 -1.54 -27.42 -6.68
CA LEU A 117 -0.73 -26.35 -6.07
C LEU A 117 -0.63 -26.47 -4.57
N GLN A 118 -1.65 -26.97 -3.91
CA GLN A 118 -1.67 -27.10 -2.45
C GLN A 118 -0.93 -28.33 -1.96
N ASN A 119 -1.08 -29.48 -2.63
CA ASN A 119 -0.65 -30.78 -2.12
C ASN A 119 0.38 -31.50 -3.00
N GLY A 120 0.41 -31.18 -4.29
CA GLY A 120 1.17 -31.93 -5.28
C GLY A 120 2.49 -31.33 -5.70
N TYR A 121 2.87 -30.18 -5.16
CA TYR A 121 4.10 -29.48 -5.51
C TYR A 121 5.01 -29.33 -4.29
N ASP A 122 6.32 -29.49 -4.48
CA ASP A 122 7.35 -29.45 -3.41
C ASP A 122 7.22 -28.18 -2.55
N GLY A 123 6.70 -28.34 -1.34
CA GLY A 123 6.49 -27.26 -0.37
C GLY A 123 5.18 -26.48 -0.50
N GLY A 124 4.32 -26.81 -1.49
CA GLY A 124 3.04 -26.11 -1.71
C GLY A 124 3.21 -24.63 -2.12
N SER A 125 2.44 -24.18 -3.07
CA SER A 125 2.44 -22.75 -3.48
C SER A 125 1.31 -21.95 -2.84
N VAL A 126 0.42 -22.61 -2.13
CA VAL A 126 -0.75 -21.99 -1.48
C VAL A 126 -0.44 -21.78 0.00
N VAL A 127 -0.60 -20.55 0.47
CA VAL A 127 -0.44 -20.24 1.91
C VAL A 127 -1.53 -20.93 2.70
N ASP A 128 -1.15 -21.62 3.76
CA ASP A 128 -2.08 -22.38 4.59
C ASP A 128 -3.26 -21.52 5.08
N GLY A 129 -4.46 -22.08 4.96
CA GLY A 129 -5.69 -21.43 5.39
C GLY A 129 -6.21 -20.31 4.48
N THR A 130 -5.55 -20.03 3.35
CA THR A 130 -6.00 -18.96 2.42
C THR A 130 -6.83 -19.47 1.25
N ARG A 131 -6.94 -20.77 1.06
CA ARG A 131 -7.81 -21.35 0.02
C ARG A 131 -9.28 -21.21 0.39
N VAL A 132 -10.07 -20.72 -0.56
CA VAL A 132 -11.54 -20.57 -0.41
C VAL A 132 -12.23 -21.11 -1.66
N ASP A 133 -13.23 -21.96 -1.47
CA ASP A 133 -14.13 -22.41 -2.54
C ASP A 133 -15.27 -21.38 -2.66
N LEU A 134 -15.11 -20.43 -3.58
CA LEU A 134 -15.96 -19.24 -3.71
C LEU A 134 -17.29 -19.53 -4.40
N LEU A 135 -17.28 -20.33 -5.47
CA LEU A 135 -18.41 -20.53 -6.36
C LEU A 135 -18.48 -21.99 -6.82
N ASN A 136 -19.70 -22.45 -7.05
CA ASN A 136 -19.96 -23.73 -7.69
C ASN A 136 -20.15 -23.53 -9.19
N ASN A 137 -19.46 -24.33 -10.01
CA ASN A 137 -19.66 -24.37 -11.44
C ASN A 137 -20.62 -25.51 -11.79
N GLN A 138 -21.56 -25.23 -12.70
CA GLN A 138 -22.53 -26.23 -13.18
C GLN A 138 -22.39 -26.38 -14.70
N VAL A 139 -22.35 -27.62 -15.16
CA VAL A 139 -22.38 -27.93 -16.58
C VAL A 139 -23.83 -27.99 -17.02
N CYS A 140 -24.17 -27.23 -18.05
CA CYS A 140 -25.49 -27.25 -18.70
C CYS A 140 -25.40 -27.88 -20.08
N LEU A 141 -26.36 -28.72 -20.42
CA LEU A 141 -26.53 -29.20 -21.78
C LEU A 141 -27.52 -28.28 -22.48
N VAL A 142 -27.10 -27.68 -23.58
CA VAL A 142 -27.96 -26.80 -24.38
C VAL A 142 -28.08 -27.34 -25.82
N THR A 143 -29.29 -27.30 -26.35
CA THR A 143 -29.53 -27.58 -27.75
C THR A 143 -30.02 -26.33 -28.46
N TYR A 144 -29.73 -26.24 -29.77
CA TYR A 144 -30.26 -25.14 -30.57
C TYR A 144 -31.78 -25.28 -30.72
N LYS A 145 -32.48 -24.17 -30.62
CA LYS A 145 -33.94 -24.12 -30.80
C LYS A 145 -34.29 -24.68 -32.18
N ASN A 146 -35.14 -25.72 -32.24
CA ASN A 146 -35.53 -26.44 -33.46
C ASN A 146 -34.44 -27.36 -34.05
N SER A 147 -33.48 -27.81 -33.28
CA SER A 147 -32.45 -28.76 -33.74
C SER A 147 -33.00 -30.14 -34.11
N GLY A 148 -34.25 -30.46 -33.71
CA GLY A 148 -34.80 -31.82 -33.84
C GLY A 148 -34.11 -32.85 -32.94
N THR A 149 -33.16 -32.45 -32.14
CA THR A 149 -32.38 -33.34 -31.27
C THR A 149 -33.07 -33.46 -29.89
N ALA A 150 -33.50 -34.65 -29.55
CA ALA A 150 -33.99 -34.96 -28.22
C ALA A 150 -32.82 -35.34 -27.30
N VAL A 151 -32.32 -34.37 -26.52
CA VAL A 151 -31.28 -34.59 -25.52
C VAL A 151 -31.95 -34.63 -24.15
N THR A 152 -31.85 -35.78 -23.49
CA THR A 152 -32.56 -36.02 -22.21
C THR A 152 -31.65 -36.06 -20.98
N GLY A 153 -30.34 -35.94 -21.16
CA GLY A 153 -29.35 -35.93 -20.08
C GLY A 153 -27.94 -36.20 -20.53
N PHE A 154 -27.06 -36.28 -19.56
CA PHE A 154 -25.66 -36.72 -19.74
C PHE A 154 -25.63 -38.26 -19.67
N ALA A 155 -24.85 -38.89 -20.54
CA ALA A 155 -24.61 -40.34 -20.48
C ALA A 155 -23.55 -40.66 -19.42
#